data_0af31ce9fada059a5ed9714d227cd8c9
#
_entry.id   0af31ce9fada059a5ed9714d227cd8c9
#
_cell.length_a   1.000
_cell.length_b   1.000
_cell.length_c   1.000
_cell.angle_alpha   90.00
_cell.angle_beta   90.00
_cell.angle_gamma   90.00
#
_symmetry.space_group_name_H-M   'P 1'
#
loop_
_entity.id
_entity.type
_entity.pdbx_description
1 polymer ?
#
loop_
_entity_poly.entity_id
_entity_poly.type
_entity_poly.pdbx_seq_one_letter_code
_entity_poly.pdbx_strand_id
1 'polypeptide(L)'
;MKKRFLVFLSLILLILPISIVFSHEGEENEFMLDHSELYPISQLSAVTYGSILFGILIVIIIFFHKRMNNLTKKIVYFLIAAVASLVTIYLIITTLHLNVISLTKGPVHWHADFEIWVCDEEIKLAKPKSFLSNKQGVNLMHAHDDNRIHVEGVILNNKQSSLGAFFFAIGGSLSADGLKIPTNEGLVSAHDGDLCSEKPAKLYVFVNGNLIDNPAFYVISPYEKVPPGDRIKFVFTEKSIEEINPNIG
;
A
#
# COMPACT_ATOMS: atom_id res chain seq x y z
N MET A 1 -34.89 18.73 -24.45
CA MET A 1 -34.43 18.81 -23.03
C MET A 1 -34.08 17.45 -22.43
N LYS A 2 -34.93 16.42 -22.54
CA LYS A 2 -34.68 15.08 -21.93
C LYS A 2 -33.37 14.39 -22.33
N LYS A 3 -32.94 14.38 -23.62
CA LYS A 3 -31.68 13.79 -24.07
C LYS A 3 -30.43 14.46 -23.47
N ARG A 4 -30.50 15.79 -23.25
CA ARG A 4 -29.37 16.53 -22.65
C ARG A 4 -29.24 16.31 -21.15
N PHE A 5 -30.36 16.03 -20.46
CA PHE A 5 -30.40 15.70 -19.05
C PHE A 5 -29.83 14.30 -18.80
N LEU A 6 -30.12 13.33 -19.66
CA LEU A 6 -29.56 11.96 -19.58
C LEU A 6 -28.05 11.96 -19.82
N VAL A 7 -27.53 12.72 -20.78
CA VAL A 7 -26.08 12.90 -21.00
C VAL A 7 -25.41 13.58 -19.80
N PHE A 8 -26.10 14.54 -19.16
CA PHE A 8 -25.62 15.19 -17.94
C PHE A 8 -25.53 14.22 -16.77
N LEU A 9 -26.55 13.38 -16.56
CA LEU A 9 -26.58 12.39 -15.50
C LEU A 9 -25.50 11.30 -15.71
N SER A 10 -25.26 10.87 -16.96
CA SER A 10 -24.21 9.90 -17.28
C SER A 10 -22.79 10.49 -17.14
N LEU A 11 -22.60 11.79 -17.41
CA LEU A 11 -21.34 12.49 -17.20
C LEU A 11 -21.06 12.73 -15.70
N ILE A 12 -22.07 13.03 -14.90
CA ILE A 12 -21.92 13.13 -13.44
C ILE A 12 -21.57 11.77 -12.83
N LEU A 13 -22.14 10.68 -13.30
CA LEU A 13 -21.79 9.31 -12.87
C LEU A 13 -20.37 8.89 -13.28
N LEU A 14 -19.83 9.44 -14.38
CA LEU A 14 -18.47 9.21 -14.83
C LEU A 14 -17.42 10.09 -14.12
N ILE A 15 -17.86 11.23 -13.55
CA ILE A 15 -17.01 12.24 -12.89
C ILE A 15 -17.01 12.04 -11.36
N LEU A 16 -17.95 11.28 -10.80
CA LEU A 16 -17.86 10.87 -9.42
C LEU A 16 -16.69 9.88 -9.31
N PRO A 17 -15.52 10.30 -8.83
CA PRO A 17 -14.51 9.33 -8.42
C PRO A 17 -15.20 8.53 -7.31
N ILE A 18 -15.31 7.24 -7.49
CA ILE A 18 -15.56 6.29 -6.39
C ILE A 18 -14.27 6.29 -5.58
N SER A 19 -13.97 7.42 -5.00
CA SER A 19 -12.96 7.56 -3.94
C SER A 19 -13.66 7.15 -2.65
N ILE A 20 -13.98 5.86 -2.53
CA ILE A 20 -14.06 5.25 -1.22
C ILE A 20 -12.58 5.09 -0.83
N VAL A 21 -11.96 6.20 -0.45
CA VAL A 21 -10.77 6.18 0.38
C VAL A 21 -11.28 5.68 1.73
N PHE A 22 -11.06 4.41 2.00
CA PHE A 22 -10.98 3.95 3.37
C PHE A 22 -9.76 4.64 3.96
N SER A 23 -9.96 5.85 4.51
CA SER A 23 -9.05 6.40 5.48
C SER A 23 -9.20 5.52 6.71
N HIS A 24 -8.24 4.65 6.92
CA HIS A 24 -8.00 4.06 8.20
C HIS A 24 -7.46 5.22 9.07
N GLU A 25 -8.37 5.95 9.73
CA GLU A 25 -8.02 6.80 10.86
C GLU A 25 -7.64 5.87 12.01
N GLY A 26 -6.36 5.68 12.21
CA GLY A 26 -5.86 4.88 13.32
C GLY A 26 -4.36 5.04 13.43
N GLU A 27 -3.93 5.70 14.51
CA GLU A 27 -2.58 5.81 15.04
C GLU A 27 -1.50 6.19 14.00
N GLU A 28 -0.79 7.29 14.25
CA GLU A 28 0.46 7.63 13.57
C GLU A 28 1.41 6.43 13.67
N ASN A 29 1.45 5.63 12.61
CA ASN A 29 2.19 4.39 12.64
C ASN A 29 3.62 4.68 12.25
N GLU A 30 4.55 4.38 13.14
CA GLU A 30 6.00 4.56 12.99
C GLU A 30 6.56 3.99 11.66
N PHE A 31 5.84 3.04 11.04
CA PHE A 31 6.26 2.35 9.83
C PHE A 31 5.78 2.99 8.53
N MET A 32 4.71 3.80 8.55
CA MET A 32 4.12 4.36 7.34
C MET A 32 4.25 5.87 7.33
N LEU A 33 5.21 6.41 6.58
CA LEU A 33 5.23 7.83 6.23
C LEU A 33 4.17 8.09 5.15
N ASP A 34 3.23 8.96 5.47
CA ASP A 34 2.35 9.52 4.46
C ASP A 34 3.15 10.51 3.60
N HIS A 35 3.25 10.24 2.30
CA HIS A 35 3.87 11.16 1.34
C HIS A 35 3.15 12.51 1.26
N SER A 36 1.95 12.64 1.85
CA SER A 36 1.20 13.89 1.90
C SER A 36 1.90 14.98 2.70
N GLU A 37 2.75 14.61 3.68
CA GLU A 37 3.53 15.58 4.44
C GLU A 37 4.63 16.28 3.61
N LEU A 38 5.08 15.65 2.52
CA LEU A 38 6.13 16.22 1.66
C LEU A 38 5.62 17.30 0.70
N TYR A 39 4.31 17.34 0.46
CA TYR A 39 3.70 18.24 -0.52
C TYR A 39 2.45 18.88 0.06
N PRO A 40 2.18 20.17 -0.27
CA PRO A 40 1.00 20.89 0.21
C PRO A 40 -0.33 20.26 -0.26
N ILE A 41 -0.28 19.47 -1.33
CA ILE A 41 -1.42 18.74 -1.89
C ILE A 41 -0.93 17.36 -2.32
N SER A 42 -1.58 16.29 -1.91
CA SER A 42 -1.24 14.95 -2.38
C SER A 42 -1.48 14.81 -3.90
N GLN A 43 -0.74 13.93 -4.56
CA GLN A 43 -0.91 13.68 -6.00
C GLN A 43 -2.35 13.25 -6.32
N LEU A 44 -2.97 12.42 -5.47
CA LEU A 44 -4.37 12.00 -5.61
C LEU A 44 -5.33 13.19 -5.50
N SER A 45 -5.12 14.07 -4.51
CA SER A 45 -5.91 15.27 -4.34
C SER A 45 -5.78 16.22 -5.54
N ALA A 46 -4.58 16.40 -6.07
CA ALA A 46 -4.34 17.22 -7.27
C ALA A 46 -5.11 16.70 -8.50
N VAL A 47 -5.09 15.38 -8.72
CA VAL A 47 -5.87 14.73 -9.79
C VAL A 47 -7.37 14.89 -9.54
N THR A 48 -7.83 14.67 -8.31
CA THR A 48 -9.25 14.76 -7.96
C THR A 48 -9.80 16.15 -8.18
N TYR A 49 -9.17 17.18 -7.62
CA TYR A 49 -9.61 18.57 -7.79
C TYR A 49 -9.49 19.05 -9.24
N GLY A 50 -8.40 18.66 -9.93
CA GLY A 50 -8.20 18.94 -11.34
C GLY A 50 -9.31 18.32 -12.21
N SER A 51 -9.68 17.06 -11.94
CA SER A 51 -10.76 16.36 -12.66
C SER A 51 -12.14 16.97 -12.40
N ILE A 52 -12.43 17.38 -11.17
CA ILE A 52 -13.69 18.07 -10.84
C ILE A 52 -13.76 19.41 -11.58
N LEU A 53 -12.72 20.22 -11.53
CA LEU A 53 -12.66 21.50 -12.23
C LEU A 53 -12.80 21.33 -13.74
N PHE A 54 -12.08 20.38 -14.33
CA PHE A 54 -12.17 20.02 -15.73
C PHE A 54 -13.61 19.62 -16.13
N GLY A 55 -14.24 18.76 -15.32
CA GLY A 55 -15.63 18.35 -15.53
C GLY A 55 -16.62 19.52 -15.51
N ILE A 56 -16.46 20.45 -14.56
CA ILE A 56 -17.28 21.66 -14.49
C ILE A 56 -17.15 22.49 -15.78
N LEU A 57 -15.92 22.70 -16.26
CA LEU A 57 -15.67 23.46 -17.48
C LEU A 57 -16.31 22.80 -18.72
N ILE A 58 -16.26 21.46 -18.82
CA ILE A 58 -16.92 20.71 -19.88
C ILE A 58 -18.44 20.89 -19.81
N VAL A 59 -19.03 20.79 -18.63
CA VAL A 59 -20.47 21.00 -18.41
C VAL A 59 -20.88 22.39 -18.86
N ILE A 60 -20.13 23.44 -18.50
CA ILE A 60 -20.35 24.81 -18.95
C ILE A 60 -20.39 24.89 -20.48
N ILE A 61 -19.44 24.27 -21.17
CA ILE A 61 -19.43 24.25 -22.65
C ILE A 61 -20.68 23.56 -23.17
N ILE A 62 -21.02 22.38 -22.70
CA ILE A 62 -22.14 21.58 -23.20
C ILE A 62 -23.47 22.39 -23.12
N PHE A 63 -23.71 23.11 -22.00
CA PHE A 63 -24.96 23.83 -21.80
C PHE A 63 -24.99 25.22 -22.43
N PHE A 64 -23.87 25.92 -22.46
CA PHE A 64 -23.81 27.34 -22.79
C PHE A 64 -23.13 27.66 -24.12
N HIS A 65 -22.51 26.68 -24.85
CA HIS A 65 -21.71 26.93 -26.06
C HIS A 65 -22.48 27.77 -27.13
N LYS A 66 -23.81 27.58 -27.24
CA LYS A 66 -24.64 28.35 -28.19
C LYS A 66 -24.83 29.83 -27.82
N ARG A 67 -24.69 30.15 -26.51
CA ARG A 67 -24.82 31.52 -25.98
C ARG A 67 -23.48 32.22 -25.83
N MET A 68 -22.36 31.46 -25.88
CA MET A 68 -21.01 31.99 -25.75
C MET A 68 -20.56 32.72 -27.01
N ASN A 69 -20.01 33.91 -26.87
CA ASN A 69 -19.29 34.58 -27.93
C ASN A 69 -17.90 33.90 -28.17
N ASN A 70 -17.23 34.28 -29.26
CA ASN A 70 -15.93 33.65 -29.63
C ASN A 70 -14.85 33.88 -28.59
N LEU A 71 -14.83 35.02 -27.89
CA LEU A 71 -13.85 35.31 -26.85
C LEU A 71 -14.05 34.38 -25.65
N THR A 72 -15.30 34.24 -25.17
CA THR A 72 -15.61 33.34 -24.05
C THR A 72 -15.25 31.88 -24.36
N LYS A 73 -15.51 31.43 -25.59
CA LYS A 73 -15.10 30.06 -26.01
C LYS A 73 -13.57 29.89 -25.95
N LYS A 74 -12.79 30.86 -26.41
CA LYS A 74 -11.33 30.82 -26.31
C LYS A 74 -10.82 30.81 -24.87
N ILE A 75 -11.44 31.62 -23.99
CA ILE A 75 -11.09 31.66 -22.57
C ILE A 75 -11.34 30.29 -21.92
N VAL A 76 -12.53 29.71 -22.12
CA VAL A 76 -12.84 28.40 -21.51
C VAL A 76 -11.93 27.29 -22.05
N TYR A 77 -11.63 27.29 -23.35
CA TYR A 77 -10.65 26.37 -23.92
C TYR A 77 -9.26 26.52 -23.29
N PHE A 78 -8.80 27.78 -23.12
CA PHE A 78 -7.53 28.06 -22.46
C PHE A 78 -7.53 27.58 -21.01
N LEU A 79 -8.62 27.78 -20.26
CA LEU A 79 -8.73 27.29 -18.88
C LEU A 79 -8.69 25.76 -18.80
N ILE A 80 -9.34 25.06 -19.72
CA ILE A 80 -9.27 23.58 -19.80
C ILE A 80 -7.83 23.12 -20.02
N ALA A 81 -7.16 23.73 -21.03
CA ALA A 81 -5.78 23.41 -21.31
C ALA A 81 -4.83 23.73 -20.13
N ALA A 82 -5.07 24.86 -19.45
CA ALA A 82 -4.30 25.28 -18.30
C ALA A 82 -4.46 24.28 -17.12
N VAL A 83 -5.69 23.89 -16.78
CA VAL A 83 -5.95 22.91 -15.70
C VAL A 83 -5.24 21.58 -16.00
N ALA A 84 -5.41 21.03 -17.21
CA ALA A 84 -4.76 19.79 -17.60
C ALA A 84 -3.23 19.90 -17.52
N SER A 85 -2.66 20.99 -18.05
CA SER A 85 -1.21 21.23 -18.04
C SER A 85 -0.65 21.37 -16.63
N LEU A 86 -1.31 22.14 -15.76
CA LEU A 86 -0.86 22.37 -14.38
C LEU A 86 -0.87 21.08 -13.56
N VAL A 87 -1.93 20.28 -13.65
CA VAL A 87 -1.98 18.97 -12.96
C VAL A 87 -0.88 18.05 -13.49
N THR A 88 -0.69 17.98 -14.81
CA THR A 88 0.35 17.13 -15.40
C THR A 88 1.76 17.56 -14.96
N ILE A 89 2.06 18.86 -15.00
CA ILE A 89 3.36 19.40 -14.57
C ILE A 89 3.58 19.11 -13.07
N TYR A 90 2.55 19.30 -12.24
CA TYR A 90 2.62 18.98 -10.81
C TYR A 90 2.96 17.51 -10.57
N LEU A 91 2.27 16.58 -11.25
CA LEU A 91 2.54 15.15 -11.14
C LEU A 91 3.97 14.80 -11.59
N ILE A 92 4.44 15.38 -12.69
CA ILE A 92 5.81 15.15 -13.18
C ILE A 92 6.82 15.62 -12.13
N ILE A 93 6.69 16.85 -11.64
CA ILE A 93 7.63 17.42 -10.67
C ILE A 93 7.65 16.60 -9.38
N THR A 94 6.48 16.28 -8.81
CA THR A 94 6.40 15.51 -7.57
C THR A 94 6.93 14.09 -7.74
N THR A 95 6.65 13.43 -8.85
CA THR A 95 7.20 12.08 -9.14
C THR A 95 8.72 12.10 -9.30
N LEU A 96 9.26 13.05 -10.06
CA LEU A 96 10.72 13.20 -10.21
C LEU A 96 11.38 13.51 -8.87
N HIS A 97 10.80 14.41 -8.07
CA HIS A 97 11.32 14.74 -6.74
C HIS A 97 11.34 13.53 -5.83
N LEU A 98 10.23 12.76 -5.74
CA LEU A 98 10.17 11.51 -4.97
C LEU A 98 11.27 10.51 -5.39
N ASN A 99 11.49 10.34 -6.69
CA ASN A 99 12.55 9.46 -7.17
C ASN A 99 13.95 9.94 -6.76
N VAL A 100 14.20 11.24 -6.80
CA VAL A 100 15.51 11.82 -6.43
C VAL A 100 15.79 11.67 -4.94
N ILE A 101 14.79 11.90 -4.07
CA ILE A 101 14.97 11.84 -2.60
C ILE A 101 14.86 10.41 -2.06
N SER A 102 14.34 9.45 -2.83
CA SER A 102 14.22 8.06 -2.39
C SER A 102 15.58 7.41 -2.10
N LEU A 103 15.59 6.45 -1.20
CA LEU A 103 16.79 5.67 -0.88
C LEU A 103 17.31 4.90 -2.08
N THR A 104 16.40 4.41 -2.93
CA THR A 104 16.71 3.56 -4.09
C THR A 104 16.87 4.34 -5.39
N LYS A 105 16.71 5.68 -5.35
CA LYS A 105 16.76 6.56 -6.53
C LYS A 105 15.73 6.21 -7.61
N GLY A 106 14.61 5.67 -7.20
CA GLY A 106 13.49 5.31 -8.05
C GLY A 106 12.62 4.22 -7.42
N PRO A 107 11.55 3.82 -8.11
CA PRO A 107 10.68 2.76 -7.65
C PRO A 107 11.40 1.41 -7.66
N VAL A 108 11.06 0.56 -6.71
CA VAL A 108 11.52 -0.82 -6.60
C VAL A 108 10.38 -1.80 -6.86
N HIS A 109 10.76 -3.05 -7.14
CA HIS A 109 9.88 -4.20 -7.16
C HIS A 109 10.66 -5.37 -6.56
N TRP A 110 10.56 -5.50 -5.21
CA TRP A 110 11.26 -6.54 -4.46
C TRP A 110 10.28 -7.58 -3.96
N HIS A 111 10.81 -8.77 -3.71
CA HIS A 111 10.07 -9.88 -3.15
C HIS A 111 10.80 -10.47 -1.96
N ALA A 112 10.04 -11.03 -1.01
CA ALA A 112 10.55 -11.90 0.04
C ALA A 112 9.55 -13.03 0.26
N ASP A 113 10.03 -14.27 0.19
CA ASP A 113 9.18 -15.43 0.47
C ASP A 113 9.07 -15.62 1.98
N PHE A 114 7.89 -16.04 2.47
CA PHE A 114 7.70 -16.24 3.89
C PHE A 114 6.82 -17.43 4.23
N GLU A 115 7.05 -17.98 5.43
CA GLU A 115 6.20 -18.96 6.10
C GLU A 115 5.93 -18.51 7.53
N ILE A 116 4.76 -18.82 8.03
CA ILE A 116 4.34 -18.53 9.41
C ILE A 116 3.83 -19.81 10.05
N TRP A 117 4.44 -20.22 11.15
CA TRP A 117 4.10 -21.39 11.91
C TRP A 117 3.74 -21.02 13.34
N VAL A 118 2.60 -21.47 13.82
CA VAL A 118 2.14 -21.27 15.19
C VAL A 118 1.75 -22.62 15.77
N CYS A 119 2.45 -23.07 16.83
CA CYS A 119 2.24 -24.35 17.48
C CYS A 119 2.25 -25.55 16.50
N ASP A 120 3.24 -25.57 15.59
CA ASP A 120 3.40 -26.58 14.53
C ASP A 120 2.33 -26.55 13.41
N GLU A 121 1.42 -25.57 13.42
CA GLU A 121 0.45 -25.36 12.34
C GLU A 121 0.92 -24.22 11.42
N GLU A 122 0.89 -24.43 10.10
CA GLU A 122 1.19 -23.38 9.13
C GLU A 122 0.00 -22.43 9.00
N ILE A 123 0.23 -21.14 9.27
CA ILE A 123 -0.80 -20.09 9.20
C ILE A 123 -0.71 -19.38 7.85
N LYS A 124 -1.83 -19.35 7.14
CA LYS A 124 -1.98 -18.62 5.88
C LYS A 124 -2.64 -17.26 6.11
N LEU A 125 -2.17 -16.24 5.39
CA LEU A 125 -2.81 -14.93 5.39
C LEU A 125 -4.25 -15.01 4.87
N ALA A 126 -5.06 -14.05 5.28
CA ALA A 126 -6.39 -13.89 4.71
C ALA A 126 -6.29 -13.61 3.20
N LYS A 127 -7.20 -14.19 2.43
CA LYS A 127 -7.28 -13.88 0.99
C LYS A 127 -7.79 -12.47 0.76
N PRO A 128 -7.32 -11.78 -0.29
CA PRO A 128 -7.85 -10.47 -0.65
C PRO A 128 -9.37 -10.53 -0.86
N LYS A 129 -10.11 -9.65 -0.19
CA LYS A 129 -11.59 -9.65 -0.22
C LYS A 129 -12.18 -8.80 -1.34
N SER A 130 -11.37 -7.99 -2.03
CA SER A 130 -11.86 -7.05 -3.03
C SER A 130 -11.93 -7.70 -4.41
N PHE A 131 -13.08 -7.57 -5.08
CA PHE A 131 -13.24 -7.96 -6.48
C PHE A 131 -12.31 -7.18 -7.43
N LEU A 132 -11.95 -5.95 -7.06
CA LEU A 132 -11.12 -5.05 -7.88
C LEU A 132 -9.63 -5.10 -7.51
N SER A 133 -9.25 -5.76 -6.43
CA SER A 133 -7.87 -5.85 -5.98
C SER A 133 -7.58 -7.25 -5.45
N ASN A 134 -6.57 -7.88 -6.00
CA ASN A 134 -6.02 -9.16 -5.53
C ASN A 134 -4.89 -8.96 -4.50
N LYS A 135 -4.78 -7.77 -3.89
CA LYS A 135 -3.74 -7.41 -2.92
C LYS A 135 -4.31 -7.36 -1.51
N GLN A 136 -3.57 -7.93 -0.57
CA GLN A 136 -3.75 -7.70 0.86
C GLN A 136 -2.62 -6.81 1.36
N GLY A 137 -2.97 -5.63 1.88
CA GLY A 137 -2.01 -4.59 2.26
C GLY A 137 -2.20 -3.30 1.49
N VAL A 138 -1.15 -2.50 1.42
CA VAL A 138 -1.10 -1.20 0.72
C VAL A 138 -0.26 -1.32 -0.57
N ASN A 139 -0.31 -0.30 -1.42
CA ASN A 139 0.41 -0.34 -2.70
C ASN A 139 1.91 -0.58 -2.54
N LEU A 140 2.54 0.01 -1.52
CA LEU A 140 3.98 -0.14 -1.28
C LEU A 140 4.33 -1.52 -0.74
N MET A 141 3.46 -2.12 0.10
CA MET A 141 3.74 -3.34 0.86
C MET A 141 2.49 -4.22 0.90
N HIS A 142 2.54 -5.39 0.26
CA HIS A 142 1.37 -6.28 0.14
C HIS A 142 1.75 -7.73 -0.14
N ALA A 143 0.74 -8.61 -0.10
CA ALA A 143 0.80 -10.01 -0.53
C ALA A 143 -0.37 -10.35 -1.46
N HIS A 144 -0.26 -11.46 -2.22
CA HIS A 144 -1.25 -11.92 -3.21
C HIS A 144 -1.83 -13.33 -2.96
N ASP A 145 -1.73 -13.96 -1.87
CA ASP A 145 -2.05 -15.39 -1.64
C ASP A 145 -0.99 -16.34 -2.23
N ASP A 146 0.26 -15.89 -2.27
CA ASP A 146 1.41 -16.59 -2.85
C ASP A 146 2.54 -16.82 -1.84
N ASN A 147 2.30 -16.57 -0.55
CA ASN A 147 3.30 -16.61 0.54
C ASN A 147 4.53 -15.71 0.24
N ARG A 148 4.29 -14.59 -0.44
CA ARG A 148 5.31 -13.64 -0.85
C ARG A 148 4.96 -12.23 -0.45
N ILE A 149 5.92 -11.53 0.14
CA ILE A 149 5.83 -10.09 0.38
C ILE A 149 6.28 -9.39 -0.90
N HIS A 150 5.48 -8.45 -1.36
CA HIS A 150 5.80 -7.55 -2.46
C HIS A 150 6.06 -6.16 -1.92
N VAL A 151 7.20 -5.58 -2.30
CA VAL A 151 7.58 -4.19 -2.01
C VAL A 151 7.65 -3.45 -3.34
N GLU A 152 6.64 -2.63 -3.64
CA GLU A 152 6.48 -1.97 -4.93
C GLU A 152 6.34 -0.46 -4.79
N GLY A 153 7.27 0.30 -5.34
CA GLY A 153 7.19 1.76 -5.35
C GLY A 153 8.42 2.46 -4.83
N VAL A 154 8.26 3.69 -4.37
CA VAL A 154 9.34 4.56 -3.93
C VAL A 154 9.51 4.44 -2.42
N ILE A 155 10.71 4.10 -1.97
CA ILE A 155 11.06 3.96 -0.55
C ILE A 155 11.82 5.20 -0.10
N LEU A 156 11.28 5.95 0.85
CA LEU A 156 11.89 7.17 1.39
C LEU A 156 12.72 6.91 2.64
N ASN A 157 12.36 5.89 3.41
CA ASN A 157 13.15 5.44 4.56
C ASN A 157 13.05 3.92 4.74
N ASN A 158 14.00 3.36 5.48
CA ASN A 158 14.10 1.91 5.69
C ASN A 158 12.90 1.31 6.43
N LYS A 159 12.23 2.06 7.30
CA LYS A 159 11.07 1.55 8.04
C LYS A 159 9.93 1.16 7.11
N GLN A 160 9.76 1.86 5.97
CA GLN A 160 8.71 1.58 4.99
C GLN A 160 8.83 0.21 4.31
N SER A 161 10.01 -0.39 4.28
CA SER A 161 10.27 -1.73 3.73
C SER A 161 10.65 -2.75 4.80
N SER A 162 10.28 -2.51 6.05
CA SER A 162 10.52 -3.43 7.16
C SER A 162 9.39 -4.48 7.28
N LEU A 163 9.69 -5.57 8.00
CA LEU A 163 8.68 -6.59 8.31
C LEU A 163 7.54 -6.02 9.17
N GLY A 164 7.83 -5.09 10.08
CA GLY A 164 6.79 -4.39 10.85
C GLY A 164 5.84 -3.61 9.95
N ALA A 165 6.36 -2.93 8.92
CA ALA A 165 5.54 -2.24 7.93
C ALA A 165 4.65 -3.22 7.14
N PHE A 166 5.18 -4.39 6.78
CA PHE A 166 4.38 -5.42 6.11
C PHE A 166 3.23 -5.90 6.98
N PHE A 167 3.51 -6.31 8.23
CA PHE A 167 2.47 -6.78 9.14
C PHE A 167 1.41 -5.70 9.38
N PHE A 168 1.83 -4.46 9.57
CA PHE A 168 0.90 -3.34 9.69
C PHE A 168 0.04 -3.15 8.42
N ALA A 169 0.66 -3.17 7.25
CA ALA A 169 -0.03 -2.99 5.97
C ALA A 169 -1.12 -4.04 5.73
N ILE A 170 -0.90 -5.28 6.15
CA ILE A 170 -1.91 -6.35 6.05
C ILE A 170 -2.97 -6.35 7.16
N GLY A 171 -2.88 -5.42 8.13
CA GLY A 171 -3.81 -5.33 9.27
C GLY A 171 -3.43 -6.20 10.47
N GLY A 172 -2.16 -6.61 10.57
CA GLY A 172 -1.57 -7.31 11.69
C GLY A 172 -0.59 -6.45 12.49
N SER A 173 0.27 -7.09 13.27
CA SER A 173 1.42 -6.46 13.95
C SER A 173 2.54 -7.47 14.17
N LEU A 174 3.77 -6.97 14.27
CA LEU A 174 4.96 -7.76 14.59
C LEU A 174 5.79 -7.01 15.62
N SER A 175 6.22 -7.70 16.66
CA SER A 175 7.15 -7.23 17.69
C SER A 175 8.29 -8.24 17.87
N ALA A 176 9.20 -7.98 18.82
CA ALA A 176 10.25 -8.93 19.15
C ALA A 176 9.71 -10.19 19.86
N ASP A 177 8.56 -10.07 20.51
CA ASP A 177 7.96 -11.06 21.41
C ASP A 177 6.59 -11.56 20.95
N GLY A 178 6.12 -11.15 19.77
CA GLY A 178 4.80 -11.58 19.31
C GLY A 178 4.42 -11.11 17.92
N LEU A 179 3.37 -11.72 17.42
CA LEU A 179 2.79 -11.40 16.10
C LEU A 179 1.26 -11.47 16.13
N LYS A 180 0.64 -10.68 15.25
CA LYS A 180 -0.79 -10.76 14.92
C LYS A 180 -0.95 -10.85 13.42
N ILE A 181 -1.79 -11.77 12.96
CA ILE A 181 -1.94 -12.12 11.56
C ILE A 181 -3.41 -12.20 11.20
N PRO A 182 -3.89 -11.44 10.20
CA PRO A 182 -5.23 -11.64 9.67
C PRO A 182 -5.28 -12.92 8.83
N THR A 183 -6.21 -13.82 9.16
CA THR A 183 -6.50 -15.04 8.41
C THR A 183 -7.94 -15.02 7.89
N ASN A 184 -8.32 -16.00 7.06
CA ASN A 184 -9.70 -16.13 6.60
C ASN A 184 -10.69 -16.42 7.75
N GLU A 185 -10.20 -16.98 8.85
CA GLU A 185 -10.98 -17.40 10.03
C GLU A 185 -11.01 -16.31 11.12
N GLY A 186 -10.20 -15.28 10.96
CA GLY A 186 -10.09 -14.18 11.92
C GLY A 186 -8.64 -13.79 12.19
N LEU A 187 -8.42 -13.07 13.29
CA LEU A 187 -7.10 -12.62 13.70
C LEU A 187 -6.43 -13.67 14.57
N VAL A 188 -5.32 -14.23 14.13
CA VAL A 188 -4.43 -15.08 14.94
C VAL A 188 -3.44 -14.19 15.67
N SER A 189 -3.27 -14.40 16.99
CA SER A 189 -2.33 -13.66 17.83
C SER A 189 -1.53 -14.64 18.67
N ALA A 190 -0.23 -14.44 18.74
CA ALA A 190 0.69 -15.23 19.55
C ALA A 190 1.75 -14.32 20.19
N HIS A 191 1.96 -14.47 21.50
CA HIS A 191 2.93 -13.71 22.29
C HIS A 191 3.78 -14.65 23.13
N ASP A 192 5.03 -14.28 23.35
CA ASP A 192 5.96 -15.02 24.22
C ASP A 192 5.30 -15.33 25.57
N GLY A 193 5.29 -16.62 25.94
CA GLY A 193 4.61 -17.13 27.13
C GLY A 193 3.22 -17.71 26.87
N ASP A 194 2.58 -17.45 25.74
CA ASP A 194 1.38 -18.17 25.34
C ASP A 194 1.69 -19.67 25.19
N LEU A 195 0.67 -20.51 25.43
CA LEU A 195 0.88 -21.95 25.46
C LEU A 195 0.71 -22.62 24.11
N CYS A 196 1.71 -23.39 23.71
CA CYS A 196 1.60 -24.43 22.69
C CYS A 196 1.62 -25.80 23.37
N SER A 197 0.58 -26.64 23.17
CA SER A 197 0.52 -27.98 23.78
C SER A 197 0.79 -28.00 25.30
N GLU A 198 0.23 -26.99 26.02
CA GLU A 198 0.39 -26.82 27.46
C GLU A 198 1.77 -26.33 27.95
N LYS A 199 2.69 -25.98 27.05
CA LYS A 199 4.01 -25.43 27.36
C LYS A 199 4.14 -23.99 26.89
N PRO A 200 4.85 -23.14 27.66
CA PRO A 200 5.14 -21.77 27.21
C PRO A 200 5.95 -21.79 25.91
N ALA A 201 5.49 -21.02 24.93
CA ALA A 201 6.11 -20.89 23.62
C ALA A 201 6.76 -19.51 23.43
N LYS A 202 7.59 -19.39 22.40
CA LYS A 202 8.27 -18.15 22.03
C LYS A 202 8.24 -17.95 20.51
N LEU A 203 8.32 -16.68 20.12
CA LEU A 203 8.48 -16.30 18.72
C LEU A 203 9.96 -16.32 18.32
N TYR A 204 10.26 -17.05 17.25
CA TYR A 204 11.55 -17.03 16.57
C TYR A 204 11.32 -16.57 15.12
N VAL A 205 12.15 -15.65 14.65
CA VAL A 205 12.11 -15.20 13.26
C VAL A 205 13.47 -15.40 12.61
N PHE A 206 13.47 -16.17 11.53
CA PHE A 206 14.68 -16.45 10.76
C PHE A 206 14.59 -15.75 9.41
N VAL A 207 15.70 -15.15 8.99
CA VAL A 207 15.86 -14.61 7.64
C VAL A 207 17.08 -15.28 7.00
N ASN A 208 16.86 -15.93 5.87
CA ASN A 208 17.88 -16.70 5.16
C ASN A 208 18.60 -17.71 6.10
N GLY A 209 17.85 -18.32 7.02
CA GLY A 209 18.34 -19.27 8.01
C GLY A 209 19.01 -18.66 9.26
N ASN A 210 19.11 -17.35 9.37
CA ASN A 210 19.69 -16.66 10.52
C ASN A 210 18.60 -16.09 11.43
N LEU A 211 18.74 -16.30 12.74
CA LEU A 211 17.83 -15.73 13.75
C LEU A 211 17.95 -14.20 13.79
N ILE A 212 16.83 -13.52 13.89
CA ILE A 212 16.74 -12.06 13.99
C ILE A 212 16.15 -11.65 15.34
N ASP A 213 16.88 -10.85 16.12
CA ASP A 213 16.48 -10.45 17.47
C ASP A 213 15.32 -9.44 17.47
N ASN A 214 15.27 -8.56 16.48
CA ASN A 214 14.23 -7.53 16.37
C ASN A 214 13.57 -7.53 14.97
N PRO A 215 12.68 -8.49 14.73
CA PRO A 215 12.16 -8.75 13.39
C PRO A 215 11.32 -7.59 12.84
N ALA A 216 10.63 -6.81 13.68
CA ALA A 216 9.80 -5.70 13.21
C ALA A 216 10.61 -4.65 12.44
N PHE A 217 11.89 -4.44 12.80
CA PHE A 217 12.77 -3.48 12.15
C PHE A 217 13.66 -4.08 11.07
N TYR A 218 13.56 -5.37 10.81
CA TYR A 218 14.28 -5.98 9.70
C TYR A 218 13.80 -5.40 8.36
N VAL A 219 14.73 -4.88 7.58
CA VAL A 219 14.47 -4.24 6.28
C VAL A 219 14.64 -5.28 5.17
N ILE A 220 13.60 -5.51 4.39
CA ILE A 220 13.57 -6.51 3.32
C ILE A 220 14.47 -6.06 2.18
N SER A 221 15.54 -6.79 1.93
CA SER A 221 16.48 -6.68 0.79
C SER A 221 16.66 -5.26 0.22
N PRO A 222 17.08 -4.27 1.04
CA PRO A 222 16.97 -2.86 0.65
C PRO A 222 17.84 -2.48 -0.55
N TYR A 223 18.85 -3.28 -0.90
CA TYR A 223 19.83 -2.93 -1.94
C TYR A 223 20.18 -4.11 -2.86
N GLU A 224 19.58 -5.26 -2.67
CA GLU A 224 19.88 -6.44 -3.48
C GLU A 224 18.98 -6.51 -4.71
N LYS A 225 19.56 -7.00 -5.81
CA LYS A 225 18.79 -7.36 -6.99
C LYS A 225 18.13 -8.70 -6.75
N VAL A 226 16.84 -8.66 -6.53
CA VAL A 226 15.98 -9.83 -6.35
C VAL A 226 15.46 -10.30 -7.70
N PRO A 227 15.15 -11.52 -7.94
CA PRO A 227 14.66 -12.68 -7.19
C PRO A 227 15.78 -13.71 -6.88
N PRO A 228 15.56 -14.59 -5.88
CA PRO A 228 14.29 -14.81 -5.16
C PRO A 228 14.03 -13.87 -3.99
N GLY A 229 14.99 -13.06 -3.50
CA GLY A 229 14.86 -12.21 -2.33
C GLY A 229 15.12 -12.95 -1.01
N ASP A 230 14.72 -12.31 0.10
CA ASP A 230 14.83 -12.92 1.41
C ASP A 230 13.86 -14.09 1.57
N ARG A 231 14.25 -15.05 2.39
CA ARG A 231 13.44 -16.18 2.84
C ARG A 231 13.21 -16.05 4.33
N ILE A 232 11.95 -15.80 4.73
CA ILE A 232 11.61 -15.40 6.08
C ILE A 232 10.72 -16.47 6.70
N LYS A 233 11.14 -16.99 7.85
CA LYS A 233 10.36 -17.97 8.60
C LYS A 233 10.02 -17.44 9.97
N PHE A 234 8.73 -17.34 10.25
CA PHE A 234 8.19 -17.03 11.57
C PHE A 234 7.77 -18.34 12.23
N VAL A 235 8.28 -18.60 13.43
CA VAL A 235 7.96 -19.81 14.20
C VAL A 235 7.63 -19.44 15.63
N PHE A 236 6.37 -19.63 16.01
CA PHE A 236 5.95 -19.55 17.41
C PHE A 236 5.78 -20.95 17.96
N THR A 237 6.65 -21.38 18.88
CA THR A 237 6.71 -22.78 19.34
C THR A 237 7.29 -22.89 20.75
N GLU A 238 6.97 -24.00 21.44
CA GLU A 238 7.58 -24.41 22.69
C GLU A 238 8.93 -25.11 22.52
N LYS A 239 9.35 -25.40 21.28
CA LYS A 239 10.61 -26.07 20.98
C LYS A 239 11.80 -25.15 21.21
N SER A 240 12.93 -25.76 21.53
CA SER A 240 14.20 -25.03 21.59
C SER A 240 14.68 -24.64 20.19
N ILE A 241 15.53 -23.64 20.10
CA ILE A 241 16.03 -23.12 18.82
C ILE A 241 16.80 -24.21 18.00
N GLU A 242 17.45 -25.16 18.69
CA GLU A 242 18.19 -26.24 18.08
C GLU A 242 17.29 -27.28 17.39
N GLU A 243 16.01 -27.33 17.79
CA GLU A 243 15.01 -28.24 17.22
C GLU A 243 14.26 -27.63 16.02
N ILE A 244 14.46 -26.35 15.75
CA ILE A 244 13.75 -25.63 14.69
C ILE A 244 14.58 -25.68 13.39
N ASN A 245 13.97 -26.14 12.30
CA ASN A 245 14.54 -25.92 10.97
C ASN A 245 14.40 -24.44 10.58
N PRO A 246 15.51 -23.68 10.47
CA PRO A 246 15.44 -22.25 10.20
C PRO A 246 15.12 -21.89 8.73
N ASN A 247 15.07 -22.86 7.83
CA ASN A 247 14.83 -22.63 6.41
C ASN A 247 13.36 -22.82 6.08
N ILE A 248 12.88 -22.06 5.09
CA ILE A 248 11.58 -22.31 4.49
C ILE A 248 11.61 -23.57 3.64
N GLY A 249 10.49 -24.31 3.62
CA GLY A 249 10.33 -25.57 2.89
C GLY A 249 10.21 -25.42 1.37
#